data_6df3a0ff39279a9b260678873a2bf77f
#
_entry.id   6df3a0ff39279a9b260678873a2bf77f
#
_cell.length_a   1.000
_cell.length_b   1.000
_cell.length_c   1.000
_cell.angle_alpha   90.00
_cell.angle_beta   90.00
_cell.angle_gamma   90.00
#
_symmetry.space_group_name_H-M   'P 1'
#
loop_
_entity.id
_entity.type
_entity.pdbx_description
1 polymer ?
#
loop_
_entity_poly.entity_id
_entity_poly.type
_entity_poly.pdbx_seq_one_letter_code
_entity_poly.pdbx_strand_id
1 'polypeptide(L)'
;LLAVILGGVFSAIGVAALYRINAASGGTTVPPLIIERYFHVNPAVSLLVIDMVVTLFNIPVSGIDAFFMAAFSLFVSLFVMRYMESGLDHKYQIQVMSNDKLPEIRKMLEDADNSLTIFDVRGGYSLNDKKLIMAVVDNDSYGKLLSRIHDIDPNAFIVASNVVKVHGGTFGI
;
A
#
# COMPACT_ATOMS: atom_id res chain seq x y z
N LEU A 1 10.80 -27.59 -10.99
CA LEU A 1 9.69 -26.64 -10.80
C LEU A 1 9.75 -25.96 -9.44
N LEU A 2 9.87 -26.69 -8.30
CA LEU A 2 9.93 -26.10 -6.96
C LEU A 2 11.07 -25.08 -6.80
N ALA A 3 12.27 -25.42 -7.30
CA ALA A 3 13.42 -24.50 -7.26
C ALA A 3 13.16 -23.21 -8.05
N VAL A 4 12.45 -23.29 -9.17
CA VAL A 4 12.08 -22.13 -9.99
C VAL A 4 11.10 -21.22 -9.25
N ILE A 5 10.10 -21.80 -8.58
CA ILE A 5 9.13 -21.05 -7.78
C ILE A 5 9.84 -20.35 -6.61
N LEU A 6 10.62 -21.10 -5.83
CA LEU A 6 11.34 -20.54 -4.67
C LEU A 6 12.33 -19.45 -5.11
N GLY A 7 13.08 -19.68 -6.20
CA GLY A 7 13.99 -18.69 -6.75
C GLY A 7 13.26 -17.40 -7.17
N GLY A 8 12.12 -17.54 -7.87
CA GLY A 8 11.27 -16.41 -8.25
C GLY A 8 10.74 -15.62 -7.05
N VAL A 9 10.26 -16.31 -6.02
CA VAL A 9 9.76 -15.68 -4.78
C VAL A 9 10.85 -14.89 -4.06
N PHE A 10 12.01 -15.51 -3.79
CA PHE A 10 13.09 -14.82 -3.07
C PHE A 10 13.68 -13.66 -3.87
N SER A 11 13.84 -13.82 -5.17
CA SER A 11 14.30 -12.75 -6.06
C SER A 11 13.31 -11.59 -6.06
N ALA A 12 12.01 -11.87 -6.17
CA ALA A 12 10.96 -10.86 -6.16
C ALA A 12 10.91 -10.08 -4.84
N ILE A 13 11.08 -10.76 -3.69
CA ILE A 13 11.16 -10.10 -2.37
C ILE A 13 12.35 -9.13 -2.34
N GLY A 14 13.52 -9.55 -2.82
CA GLY A 14 14.71 -8.71 -2.86
C GLY A 14 14.53 -7.48 -3.74
N VAL A 15 14.00 -7.65 -4.95
CA VAL A 15 13.77 -6.53 -5.88
C VAL A 15 12.68 -5.59 -5.36
N ALA A 16 11.58 -6.12 -4.81
CA ALA A 16 10.52 -5.31 -4.22
C ALA A 16 11.03 -4.46 -3.05
N ALA A 17 11.88 -5.02 -2.18
CA ALA A 17 12.51 -4.28 -1.10
C ALA A 17 13.40 -3.13 -1.61
N LEU A 18 14.16 -3.36 -2.69
CA LEU A 18 14.97 -2.32 -3.32
C LEU A 18 14.10 -1.22 -3.94
N TYR A 19 13.03 -1.57 -4.65
CA TYR A 19 12.14 -0.60 -5.28
C TYR A 19 11.44 0.30 -4.25
N ARG A 20 11.14 -0.21 -3.05
CA ARG A 20 10.56 0.61 -1.96
C ARG A 20 11.46 1.76 -1.52
N ILE A 21 12.77 1.59 -1.56
CA ILE A 21 13.74 2.65 -1.22
C ILE A 21 14.24 3.39 -2.46
N ASN A 22 13.54 3.27 -3.59
CA ASN A 22 13.93 3.84 -4.89
C ASN A 22 15.34 3.42 -5.35
N ALA A 23 15.75 2.19 -5.00
CA ALA A 23 17.04 1.62 -5.40
C ALA A 23 16.84 0.46 -6.40
N ALA A 24 17.88 0.16 -7.16
CA ALA A 24 17.92 -0.97 -8.08
C ALA A 24 19.21 -1.78 -7.88
N SER A 25 19.15 -3.08 -8.15
CA SER A 25 20.35 -3.94 -8.13
C SER A 25 21.24 -3.79 -9.37
N GLY A 26 20.76 -3.07 -10.38
CA GLY A 26 21.43 -2.90 -11.68
C GLY A 26 20.78 -3.73 -12.78
N GLY A 27 21.27 -3.61 -14.02
CA GLY A 27 20.76 -4.34 -15.17
C GLY A 27 19.29 -4.03 -15.48
N THR A 28 18.45 -5.06 -15.66
CA THR A 28 17.03 -4.94 -16.04
C THR A 28 16.16 -4.29 -14.94
N THR A 29 16.65 -4.16 -13.71
CA THR A 29 15.90 -3.54 -12.61
C THR A 29 15.93 -2.00 -12.62
N VAL A 30 16.83 -1.37 -13.38
CA VAL A 30 16.95 0.10 -13.47
C VAL A 30 15.84 0.71 -14.36
N PRO A 31 15.60 0.23 -15.60
CA PRO A 31 14.59 0.82 -16.49
C PRO A 31 13.19 0.91 -15.89
N PRO A 32 12.67 -0.07 -15.10
CA PRO A 32 11.37 0.04 -14.47
C PRO A 32 11.20 1.27 -13.59
N LEU A 33 12.20 1.64 -12.79
CA LEU A 33 12.16 2.85 -11.95
C LEU A 33 12.14 4.13 -12.77
N ILE A 34 12.83 4.14 -13.91
CA ILE A 34 12.79 5.27 -14.86
C ILE A 34 11.40 5.38 -15.48
N ILE A 35 10.83 4.26 -15.91
CA ILE A 35 9.49 4.19 -16.50
C ILE A 35 8.43 4.66 -15.47
N GLU A 36 8.51 4.22 -14.23
CA GLU A 36 7.63 4.68 -13.16
C GLU A 36 7.70 6.20 -13.00
N ARG A 37 8.90 6.76 -12.96
CA ARG A 37 9.11 8.20 -12.74
C ARG A 37 8.52 9.07 -13.85
N TYR A 38 8.58 8.63 -15.12
CA TYR A 38 8.14 9.44 -16.26
C TYR A 38 6.74 9.09 -16.76
N PHE A 39 6.33 7.84 -16.65
CA PHE A 39 5.08 7.33 -17.21
C PHE A 39 4.08 6.87 -16.15
N HIS A 40 4.46 6.89 -14.86
CA HIS A 40 3.62 6.43 -13.75
C HIS A 40 3.11 4.98 -13.90
N VAL A 41 3.88 4.14 -14.60
CA VAL A 41 3.59 2.72 -14.77
C VAL A 41 4.22 1.96 -13.60
N ASN A 42 3.46 0.99 -13.06
CA ASN A 42 3.94 0.18 -11.93
C ASN A 42 5.26 -0.55 -12.28
N PRO A 43 6.32 -0.43 -11.44
CA PRO A 43 7.64 -0.97 -11.73
C PRO A 43 7.66 -2.50 -11.84
N ALA A 44 6.81 -3.21 -11.09
CA ALA A 44 6.72 -4.67 -11.19
C ALA A 44 6.20 -5.12 -12.57
N VAL A 45 5.26 -4.37 -13.16
CA VAL A 45 4.75 -4.65 -14.51
C VAL A 45 5.81 -4.32 -15.56
N SER A 46 6.49 -3.19 -15.42
CA SER A 46 7.55 -2.79 -16.35
C SER A 46 8.70 -3.79 -16.33
N LEU A 47 9.08 -4.31 -15.16
CA LEU A 47 10.10 -5.33 -15.01
C LEU A 47 9.66 -6.63 -15.71
N LEU A 48 8.43 -7.09 -15.48
CA LEU A 48 7.90 -8.28 -16.15
C LEU A 48 8.00 -8.17 -17.68
N VAL A 49 7.59 -7.03 -18.23
CA VAL A 49 7.63 -6.83 -19.69
C VAL A 49 9.07 -6.86 -20.22
N ILE A 50 10.00 -6.21 -19.56
CA ILE A 50 11.41 -6.18 -19.97
C ILE A 50 12.01 -7.59 -19.89
N ASP A 51 11.82 -8.28 -18.76
CA ASP A 51 12.38 -9.61 -18.58
C ASP A 51 11.70 -10.64 -19.50
N MET A 52 10.42 -10.48 -19.83
CA MET A 52 9.74 -11.32 -20.81
C MET A 52 10.32 -11.15 -22.21
N VAL A 53 10.63 -9.91 -22.63
CA VAL A 53 11.30 -9.63 -23.91
C VAL A 53 12.69 -10.29 -23.94
N VAL A 54 13.49 -10.11 -22.89
CA VAL A 54 14.82 -10.74 -22.79
C VAL A 54 14.71 -12.26 -22.86
N THR A 55 13.75 -12.84 -22.15
CA THR A 55 13.52 -14.29 -22.13
C THR A 55 13.09 -14.83 -23.49
N LEU A 56 12.27 -14.06 -24.24
CA LEU A 56 11.86 -14.41 -25.59
C LEU A 56 13.06 -14.47 -26.55
N PHE A 57 13.93 -13.47 -26.49
CA PHE A 57 15.16 -13.45 -27.30
C PHE A 57 16.17 -14.56 -26.93
N ASN A 58 16.04 -15.16 -25.76
CA ASN A 58 16.90 -16.23 -25.30
C ASN A 58 16.45 -17.64 -25.75
N ILE A 59 15.27 -17.78 -26.39
CA ILE A 59 14.76 -19.07 -26.88
C ILE A 59 15.76 -19.80 -27.79
N PRO A 60 16.43 -19.14 -28.77
CA PRO A 60 17.36 -19.84 -29.66
C PRO A 60 18.56 -20.49 -28.94
N VAL A 61 18.92 -19.99 -27.77
CA VAL A 61 20.05 -20.46 -26.97
C VAL A 61 19.64 -21.52 -25.95
N SER A 62 18.56 -21.26 -25.21
CA SER A 62 18.14 -22.05 -24.05
C SER A 62 17.02 -23.05 -24.35
N GLY A 63 16.39 -22.93 -25.52
CA GLY A 63 15.27 -23.78 -25.92
C GLY A 63 13.92 -23.34 -25.33
N ILE A 64 12.86 -23.97 -25.86
CA ILE A 64 11.48 -23.58 -25.56
C ILE A 64 11.03 -23.98 -24.14
N ASP A 65 11.55 -25.10 -23.62
CA ASP A 65 11.23 -25.56 -22.26
C ASP A 65 11.76 -24.60 -21.19
N ALA A 66 12.98 -24.08 -21.39
CA ALA A 66 13.57 -23.08 -20.53
C ALA A 66 12.76 -21.76 -20.56
N PHE A 67 12.24 -21.38 -21.72
CA PHE A 67 11.36 -20.22 -21.86
C PHE A 67 10.10 -20.36 -21.01
N PHE A 68 9.39 -21.49 -21.08
CA PHE A 68 8.17 -21.67 -20.26
C PHE A 68 8.47 -21.65 -18.76
N MET A 69 9.58 -22.25 -18.33
CA MET A 69 10.00 -22.22 -16.93
C MET A 69 10.32 -20.80 -16.46
N ALA A 70 11.04 -20.04 -17.27
CA ALA A 70 11.38 -18.64 -16.99
C ALA A 70 10.13 -17.75 -16.96
N ALA A 71 9.24 -17.86 -17.96
CA ALA A 71 7.99 -17.13 -18.02
C ALA A 71 7.12 -17.39 -16.77
N PHE A 72 7.03 -18.66 -16.36
CA PHE A 72 6.31 -19.02 -15.13
C PHE A 72 6.92 -18.36 -13.88
N SER A 73 8.26 -18.38 -13.76
CA SER A 73 8.98 -17.71 -12.68
C SER A 73 8.72 -16.20 -12.65
N LEU A 74 8.71 -15.55 -13.83
CA LEU A 74 8.40 -14.11 -13.94
C LEU A 74 6.98 -13.76 -13.49
N PHE A 75 6.00 -14.61 -13.82
CA PHE A 75 4.63 -14.43 -13.33
C PHE A 75 4.55 -14.57 -11.80
N VAL A 76 5.19 -15.58 -11.22
CA VAL A 76 5.26 -15.73 -9.76
C VAL A 76 5.90 -14.49 -9.12
N SER A 77 7.01 -14.02 -9.69
CA SER A 77 7.71 -12.82 -9.22
C SER A 77 6.82 -11.57 -9.26
N LEU A 78 6.04 -11.38 -10.34
CA LEU A 78 5.09 -10.27 -10.45
C LEU A 78 4.05 -10.28 -9.32
N PHE A 79 3.46 -11.45 -9.02
CA PHE A 79 2.46 -11.56 -7.95
C PHE A 79 3.07 -11.21 -6.59
N VAL A 80 4.25 -11.73 -6.29
CA VAL A 80 4.96 -11.46 -5.03
C VAL A 80 5.30 -9.97 -4.91
N MET A 81 5.85 -9.37 -5.98
CA MET A 81 6.18 -7.94 -5.97
C MET A 81 4.94 -7.07 -5.76
N ARG A 82 3.86 -7.33 -6.49
CA ARG A 82 2.60 -6.60 -6.31
C ARG A 82 2.02 -6.74 -4.91
N TYR A 83 2.08 -7.92 -4.34
CA TYR A 83 1.63 -8.14 -2.97
C TYR A 83 2.46 -7.33 -1.97
N MET A 84 3.78 -7.29 -2.15
CA MET A 84 4.66 -6.49 -1.31
C MET A 84 4.47 -4.98 -1.49
N GLU A 85 4.27 -4.50 -2.71
CA GLU A 85 3.98 -3.08 -2.97
C GLU A 85 2.63 -2.66 -2.35
N SER A 86 1.59 -3.46 -2.53
CA SER A 86 0.24 -3.14 -2.05
C SER A 86 0.07 -3.38 -0.55
N GLY A 87 0.80 -4.35 0.02
CA GLY A 87 0.53 -4.85 1.37
C GLY A 87 1.16 -4.05 2.51
N LEU A 88 2.11 -3.16 2.23
CA LEU A 88 2.93 -2.53 3.27
C LEU A 88 2.67 -1.03 3.45
N ASP A 89 2.03 -0.36 2.49
CA ASP A 89 1.73 1.09 2.55
C ASP A 89 0.24 1.40 2.66
N HIS A 90 -0.55 0.47 3.24
CA HIS A 90 -1.94 0.75 3.50
C HIS A 90 -2.08 1.83 4.56
N LYS A 91 -2.73 2.92 4.19
CA LYS A 91 -3.21 3.93 5.13
C LYS A 91 -4.70 3.75 5.33
N TYR A 92 -5.16 4.03 6.53
CA TYR A 92 -6.57 4.00 6.85
C TYR A 92 -7.10 5.41 7.01
N GLN A 93 -8.14 5.73 6.28
CA GLN A 93 -8.96 6.89 6.59
C GLN A 93 -9.99 6.44 7.63
N ILE A 94 -9.92 7.01 8.81
CA ILE A 94 -10.90 6.79 9.86
C ILE A 94 -11.85 7.97 9.93
N GLN A 95 -13.12 7.67 10.10
CA GLN A 95 -14.17 8.63 10.37
C GLN A 95 -14.80 8.28 11.71
N VAL A 96 -14.73 9.19 12.67
CA VAL A 96 -15.16 8.94 14.04
C VAL A 96 -16.28 9.91 14.40
N MET A 97 -17.37 9.36 14.89
CA MET A 97 -18.48 10.11 15.48
C MET A 97 -18.73 9.64 16.91
N SER A 98 -18.84 10.57 17.83
CA SER A 98 -19.26 10.33 19.21
C SER A 98 -20.25 11.41 19.59
N ASN A 99 -21.25 11.07 20.40
CA ASN A 99 -22.23 12.05 20.85
C ASN A 99 -21.66 12.98 21.94
N ASP A 100 -20.93 12.42 22.91
CA ASP A 100 -20.54 13.16 24.12
C ASP A 100 -19.02 13.29 24.29
N LYS A 101 -18.25 12.37 23.73
CA LYS A 101 -16.80 12.23 23.96
C LYS A 101 -15.90 12.69 22.80
N LEU A 102 -16.49 13.33 21.79
CA LEU A 102 -15.76 13.79 20.61
C LEU A 102 -14.59 14.73 20.93
N PRO A 103 -14.69 15.68 21.89
CA PRO A 103 -13.58 16.55 22.26
C PRO A 103 -12.38 15.79 22.85
N GLU A 104 -12.65 14.73 23.65
CA GLU A 104 -11.60 13.90 24.25
C GLU A 104 -10.90 13.07 23.17
N ILE A 105 -11.67 12.49 22.24
CA ILE A 105 -11.15 11.74 21.09
C ILE A 105 -10.30 12.67 20.19
N ARG A 106 -10.78 13.88 19.92
CA ARG A 106 -10.04 14.88 19.15
C ARG A 106 -8.67 15.15 19.79
N LYS A 107 -8.65 15.45 21.08
CA LYS A 107 -7.40 15.75 21.80
C LYS A 107 -6.42 14.57 21.75
N MET A 108 -6.91 13.34 21.93
CA MET A 108 -6.10 12.13 21.84
C MET A 108 -5.48 11.95 20.46
N LEU A 109 -6.23 12.28 19.38
CA LEU A 109 -5.75 12.22 18.00
C LEU A 109 -4.70 13.31 17.71
N GLU A 110 -4.90 14.53 18.23
CA GLU A 110 -3.95 15.65 18.12
C GLU A 110 -2.64 15.34 18.88
N ASP A 111 -2.72 14.78 20.09
CA ASP A 111 -1.58 14.38 20.90
C ASP A 111 -0.77 13.23 20.25
N ALA A 112 -1.38 12.46 19.36
CA ALA A 112 -0.74 11.40 18.59
C ALA A 112 -0.17 11.89 17.23
N ASP A 113 -0.06 13.21 17.04
CA ASP A 113 0.47 13.88 15.82
C ASP A 113 -0.26 13.49 14.53
N ASN A 114 -1.55 13.14 14.63
CA ASN A 114 -2.37 12.85 13.46
C ASN A 114 -3.04 14.12 12.95
N SER A 115 -2.87 14.40 11.66
CA SER A 115 -3.65 15.45 10.99
C SER A 115 -5.12 15.02 10.94
N LEU A 116 -6.01 15.91 11.42
CA LEU A 116 -7.43 15.63 11.45
C LEU A 116 -8.23 16.76 10.79
N THR A 117 -9.39 16.40 10.24
CA THR A 117 -10.36 17.34 9.69
C THR A 117 -11.71 17.11 10.37
N ILE A 118 -12.36 18.19 10.78
CA ILE A 118 -13.68 18.14 11.42
C ILE A 118 -14.72 18.56 10.40
N PHE A 119 -15.76 17.74 10.25
CA PHE A 119 -16.93 18.05 9.44
C PHE A 119 -18.15 18.26 10.32
N ASP A 120 -18.91 19.28 10.02
CA ASP A 120 -20.26 19.44 10.55
C ASP A 120 -21.21 18.62 9.68
N VAL A 121 -21.87 17.63 10.29
CA VAL A 121 -22.75 16.67 9.59
C VAL A 121 -24.12 16.65 10.27
N ARG A 122 -25.14 16.29 9.49
CA ARG A 122 -26.49 16.14 10.02
C ARG A 122 -26.90 14.68 10.02
N GLY A 123 -27.37 14.17 11.15
CA GLY A 123 -27.89 12.81 11.27
C GLY A 123 -29.11 12.62 10.36
N GLY A 124 -29.05 11.63 9.48
CA GLY A 124 -30.14 11.36 8.51
C GLY A 124 -31.44 10.94 9.18
N TYR A 125 -31.37 10.22 10.30
CA TYR A 125 -32.55 9.78 11.05
C TYR A 125 -32.96 10.78 12.14
N SER A 126 -32.01 11.21 12.96
CA SER A 126 -32.29 12.10 14.10
C SER A 126 -32.44 13.58 13.73
N LEU A 127 -32.00 13.95 12.52
CA LEU A 127 -31.92 15.33 12.00
C LEU A 127 -31.12 16.29 12.91
N ASN A 128 -30.38 15.75 13.89
CA ASN A 128 -29.52 16.51 14.78
C ASN A 128 -28.19 16.83 14.11
N ASP A 129 -27.69 18.02 14.41
CA ASP A 129 -26.35 18.42 14.00
C ASP A 129 -25.31 17.68 14.83
N LYS A 130 -24.32 17.09 14.17
CA LYS A 130 -23.23 16.31 14.74
C LYS A 130 -21.90 16.73 14.13
N LYS A 131 -20.81 16.35 14.80
CA LYS A 131 -19.48 16.52 14.26
C LYS A 131 -18.87 15.16 13.96
N LEU A 132 -18.14 15.07 12.85
CA LEU A 132 -17.38 13.92 12.41
C LEU A 132 -15.91 14.33 12.34
N ILE A 133 -15.05 13.54 12.95
CA ILE A 133 -13.59 13.66 12.80
C ILE A 133 -13.14 12.70 11.74
N MET A 134 -12.44 13.19 10.74
CA MET A 134 -11.72 12.39 9.74
C MET A 134 -10.24 12.53 9.99
N ALA A 135 -9.54 11.40 10.07
CA ALA A 135 -8.08 11.33 10.13
C ALA A 135 -7.55 10.25 9.20
N VAL A 136 -6.33 10.42 8.71
CA VAL A 136 -5.61 9.40 7.96
C VAL A 136 -4.47 8.90 8.84
N VAL A 137 -4.40 7.59 9.03
CA VAL A 137 -3.46 6.93 9.93
C VAL A 137 -2.74 5.79 9.24
N ASP A 138 -1.52 5.52 9.66
CA ASP A 138 -0.76 4.40 9.16
C ASP A 138 -1.30 3.07 9.69
N ASN A 139 -1.09 1.99 8.93
CA ASN A 139 -1.52 0.65 9.28
C ASN A 139 -1.05 0.22 10.68
N ASP A 140 0.20 0.53 11.04
CA ASP A 140 0.80 0.13 12.32
C ASP A 140 0.18 0.84 13.53
N SER A 141 -0.35 2.04 13.32
CA SER A 141 -0.98 2.87 14.34
C SER A 141 -2.48 2.62 14.47
N TYR A 142 -3.12 2.11 13.39
CA TYR A 142 -4.58 1.95 13.31
C TYR A 142 -5.15 1.11 14.46
N GLY A 143 -4.59 -0.08 14.72
CA GLY A 143 -5.10 -0.96 15.77
C GLY A 143 -5.02 -0.35 17.17
N LYS A 144 -3.90 0.32 17.47
CA LYS A 144 -3.69 1.00 18.76
C LYS A 144 -4.65 2.18 18.93
N LEU A 145 -4.86 2.92 17.84
CA LEU A 145 -5.74 4.08 17.83
C LEU A 145 -7.21 3.67 18.04
N LEU A 146 -7.63 2.61 17.38
CA LEU A 146 -8.98 2.06 17.53
C LEU A 146 -9.27 1.63 18.97
N SER A 147 -8.32 0.93 19.62
CA SER A 147 -8.46 0.55 21.03
C SER A 147 -8.58 1.78 21.93
N ARG A 148 -7.75 2.80 21.72
CA ARG A 148 -7.81 4.05 22.51
C ARG A 148 -9.12 4.82 22.33
N ILE A 149 -9.68 4.83 21.12
CA ILE A 149 -10.99 5.46 20.90
C ILE A 149 -12.08 4.70 21.65
N HIS A 150 -12.05 3.36 21.62
CA HIS A 150 -13.02 2.54 22.36
C HIS A 150 -12.86 2.65 23.88
N ASP A 151 -11.66 2.89 24.39
CA ASP A 151 -11.41 3.13 25.82
C ASP A 151 -12.04 4.46 26.26
N ILE A 152 -12.06 5.49 25.38
CA ILE A 152 -12.70 6.79 25.65
C ILE A 152 -14.22 6.69 25.50
N ASP A 153 -14.68 6.12 24.41
CA ASP A 153 -16.12 5.94 24.12
C ASP A 153 -16.38 4.57 23.47
N PRO A 154 -16.83 3.58 24.25
CA PRO A 154 -17.21 2.27 23.72
C PRO A 154 -18.33 2.29 22.68
N ASN A 155 -19.13 3.36 22.64
CA ASN A 155 -20.24 3.53 21.71
C ASN A 155 -19.88 4.45 20.52
N ALA A 156 -18.62 4.83 20.37
CA ALA A 156 -18.18 5.63 19.23
C ALA A 156 -18.45 4.89 17.92
N PHE A 157 -19.05 5.58 16.96
CA PHE A 157 -19.25 5.06 15.60
C PHE A 157 -18.00 5.35 14.78
N ILE A 158 -17.33 4.29 14.32
CA ILE A 158 -16.08 4.39 13.57
C ILE A 158 -16.24 3.71 12.22
N VAL A 159 -15.97 4.45 11.15
CA VAL A 159 -15.85 3.90 9.79
C VAL A 159 -14.39 3.98 9.39
N ALA A 160 -13.81 2.86 9.00
CA ALA A 160 -12.47 2.79 8.46
C ALA A 160 -12.50 2.37 7.00
N SER A 161 -11.83 3.13 6.16
CA SER A 161 -11.66 2.86 4.73
C SER A 161 -10.19 2.73 4.40
N ASN A 162 -9.85 1.77 3.55
CA ASN A 162 -8.50 1.60 3.07
C ASN A 162 -8.18 2.67 2.02
N VAL A 163 -7.07 3.39 2.19
CA VAL A 163 -6.62 4.45 1.28
C VAL A 163 -5.39 3.99 0.54
N VAL A 164 -5.48 3.98 -0.78
CA VAL A 164 -4.39 3.49 -1.64
C VAL A 164 -3.26 4.51 -1.76
N LYS A 165 -3.58 5.80 -1.84
CA LYS A 165 -2.59 6.89 -1.93
C LYS A 165 -3.11 8.17 -1.28
N VAL A 166 -2.24 8.86 -0.56
CA VAL A 166 -2.48 10.20 -0.03
C VAL A 166 -1.41 11.12 -0.63
N HIS A 167 -1.84 12.23 -1.19
CA HIS A 167 -0.94 13.25 -1.72
C HIS A 167 -1.09 14.55 -0.92
N GLY A 168 0.02 15.09 -0.45
CA GLY A 168 0.06 16.34 0.31
C GLY A 168 -0.02 16.14 1.84
N GLY A 169 0.14 17.22 2.58
CA GLY A 169 0.25 17.19 4.04
C GLY A 169 1.58 16.57 4.50
N THR A 170 1.57 16.00 5.70
CA THR A 170 2.72 15.26 6.27
C THR A 170 2.94 13.89 5.61
N PHE A 171 2.06 13.46 4.73
CA PHE A 171 2.07 12.13 4.08
C PHE A 171 2.65 12.14 2.67
N GLY A 172 3.09 13.27 2.15
CA GLY A 172 3.44 13.43 0.74
C GLY A 172 4.85 13.92 0.53
N ILE A 173 5.87 13.11 0.88
CA ILE A 173 7.22 13.26 0.34
C ILE A 173 7.65 11.95 -0.28
#